data_53d70aea3e99a26156805b907e527b09
#
_entry.id   53d70aea3e99a26156805b907e527b09
#
_cell.length_a   1.000
_cell.length_b   1.000
_cell.length_c   1.000
_cell.angle_alpha   90.00
_cell.angle_beta   90.00
_cell.angle_gamma   90.00
#
_symmetry.space_group_name_H-M   'P 1'
#
loop_
_entity.id
_entity.type
_entity.pdbx_description
1 polymer ?
#
loop_
_entity_poly.entity_id
_entity_poly.type
_entity_poly.pdbx_seq_one_letter_code
_entity_poly.pdbx_strand_id
1 'polypeptide(L)'
;MRYSFTLFERGADGSRVRVQTDSTDQPFDINEGSKLELGSTAKMRVLTTYLEIIAELHGRYAGMSTAELRKVTVEEPDRLTRWAVDYLLLNKDRDLAKMLSAALDRTYSASPAEAFFTGGGLHRFNNFRREDNERIPTLRESLRESINLPFIRLMRDVVRYSTYQAPNNSAALLKDDDDPRRQEYLSQFADREGTVFLLRFWKRYKDKTTQERLDTFLDGIHPTAIRLAAVHRYLLPGADQATFNAFVRAHLEEPKATSTLTDKRLADLYQSYG
;
A
#
# COMPACT_ATOMS: atom_id res chain seq x y z
N MET A 1 -20.47 7.90 -21.98
CA MET A 1 -19.07 8.28 -21.70
C MET A 1 -19.09 9.74 -21.26
N ARG A 2 -18.38 10.07 -20.18
CA ARG A 2 -18.31 11.46 -19.68
C ARG A 2 -16.93 12.01 -19.97
N TYR A 3 -16.88 13.25 -20.42
CA TYR A 3 -15.63 13.94 -20.73
C TYR A 3 -15.55 15.22 -19.92
N SER A 4 -14.36 15.58 -19.52
CA SER A 4 -14.05 16.86 -18.91
C SER A 4 -12.84 17.46 -19.59
N PHE A 5 -12.86 18.77 -19.76
CA PHE A 5 -11.79 19.53 -20.37
C PHE A 5 -11.47 20.77 -19.54
N THR A 6 -10.20 20.93 -19.18
CA THR A 6 -9.72 22.12 -18.50
C THR A 6 -8.52 22.68 -19.26
N LEU A 7 -8.58 23.95 -19.64
CA LEU A 7 -7.49 24.66 -20.28
C LEU A 7 -6.83 25.60 -19.27
N PHE A 8 -5.53 25.43 -19.09
CA PHE A 8 -4.72 26.33 -18.30
C PHE A 8 -3.85 27.22 -19.19
N GLU A 9 -3.81 28.51 -18.89
CA GLU A 9 -2.81 29.42 -19.42
C GLU A 9 -1.67 29.54 -18.42
N ARG A 10 -0.44 29.30 -18.88
CA ARG A 10 0.75 29.44 -18.05
C ARG A 10 1.23 30.89 -18.06
N GLY A 11 1.16 31.57 -16.92
CA GLY A 11 1.71 32.92 -16.70
C GLY A 11 3.01 32.87 -15.89
N ALA A 12 3.63 34.04 -15.71
CA ALA A 12 4.83 34.19 -14.88
C ALA A 12 4.57 33.81 -13.40
N ASP A 13 3.38 34.09 -12.89
CA ASP A 13 2.97 33.90 -11.49
C ASP A 13 2.23 32.57 -11.25
N GLY A 14 2.21 31.64 -12.24
CA GLY A 14 1.52 30.37 -12.14
C GLY A 14 0.54 30.10 -13.29
N SER A 15 -0.19 29.00 -13.20
CA SER A 15 -1.19 28.59 -14.19
C SER A 15 -2.58 29.09 -13.80
N ARG A 16 -3.31 29.68 -14.78
CA ARG A 16 -4.69 30.17 -14.63
C ARG A 16 -5.63 29.33 -15.46
N VAL A 17 -6.74 28.90 -14.90
CA VAL A 17 -7.81 28.23 -15.65
C VAL A 17 -8.46 29.23 -16.57
N ARG A 18 -8.53 28.90 -17.87
CA ARG A 18 -9.19 29.72 -18.90
C ARG A 18 -10.53 29.13 -19.35
N VAL A 19 -10.59 27.82 -19.42
CA VAL A 19 -11.80 27.10 -19.78
C VAL A 19 -11.89 25.87 -18.90
N GLN A 20 -13.08 25.64 -18.36
CA GLN A 20 -13.42 24.43 -17.66
C GLN A 20 -14.83 24.02 -18.09
N THR A 21 -14.95 22.84 -18.64
CA THR A 21 -16.23 22.31 -19.14
C THR A 21 -16.26 20.80 -19.07
N ASP A 22 -17.44 20.24 -19.03
CA ASP A 22 -17.66 18.81 -19.12
C ASP A 22 -18.91 18.47 -19.94
N SER A 23 -19.10 17.19 -20.24
CA SER A 23 -20.21 16.65 -21.00
C SER A 23 -21.41 16.26 -20.17
N THR A 24 -21.50 16.69 -18.90
CA THR A 24 -22.61 16.31 -18.00
C THR A 24 -23.80 17.24 -18.12
N ASP A 25 -23.58 18.47 -18.63
CA ASP A 25 -24.59 19.54 -18.70
C ASP A 25 -25.28 19.77 -17.34
N GLN A 26 -24.50 19.70 -16.27
CA GLN A 26 -24.94 19.89 -14.89
C GLN A 26 -24.04 20.93 -14.21
N PRO A 27 -24.54 21.67 -13.21
CA PRO A 27 -23.71 22.60 -12.45
C PRO A 27 -22.77 21.88 -11.47
N PHE A 28 -22.10 20.83 -11.94
CA PHE A 28 -21.20 19.97 -11.17
C PHE A 28 -19.90 19.79 -11.92
N ASP A 29 -18.83 20.25 -11.29
CA ASP A 29 -17.48 20.09 -11.84
C ASP A 29 -16.94 18.67 -11.59
N ILE A 30 -16.80 17.91 -12.66
CA ILE A 30 -16.23 16.56 -12.59
C ILE A 30 -14.81 16.57 -12.05
N ASN A 31 -14.01 17.60 -12.33
CA ASN A 31 -12.59 17.64 -11.96
C ASN A 31 -12.39 17.84 -10.45
N GLU A 32 -13.23 18.68 -9.84
CA GLU A 32 -13.11 19.02 -8.41
C GLU A 32 -14.12 18.26 -7.54
N GLY A 33 -15.33 18.05 -8.04
CA GLY A 33 -16.42 17.42 -7.29
C GLY A 33 -16.42 15.89 -7.27
N SER A 34 -15.71 15.24 -8.22
CA SER A 34 -15.71 13.78 -8.33
C SER A 34 -14.52 13.13 -7.63
N LYS A 35 -14.81 12.11 -6.83
CA LYS A 35 -13.78 11.17 -6.33
C LYS A 35 -13.69 10.00 -7.29
N LEU A 36 -12.69 10.05 -8.17
CA LEU A 36 -12.44 8.98 -9.14
C LEU A 36 -11.29 8.10 -8.68
N GLU A 37 -11.39 6.80 -8.94
CA GLU A 37 -10.26 5.89 -8.80
C GLU A 37 -9.24 6.20 -9.91
N LEU A 38 -8.02 6.52 -9.49
CA LEU A 38 -6.95 6.92 -10.42
C LEU A 38 -6.46 5.75 -11.28
N GLY A 39 -6.60 4.50 -10.80
CA GLY A 39 -6.05 3.34 -11.47
C GLY A 39 -4.56 3.52 -11.77
N SER A 40 -4.14 3.17 -12.98
CA SER A 40 -2.74 3.28 -13.41
C SER A 40 -2.19 4.70 -13.54
N THR A 41 -3.05 5.73 -13.55
CA THR A 41 -2.57 7.12 -13.57
C THR A 41 -1.89 7.52 -12.25
N ALA A 42 -2.17 6.80 -11.15
CA ALA A 42 -1.47 6.97 -9.88
C ALA A 42 0.05 6.74 -10.02
N LYS A 43 0.51 5.92 -10.98
CA LYS A 43 1.93 5.68 -11.25
C LYS A 43 2.68 6.95 -11.63
N MET A 44 2.03 7.86 -12.37
CA MET A 44 2.62 9.17 -12.72
C MET A 44 2.92 9.98 -11.46
N ARG A 45 2.00 10.04 -10.51
CA ARG A 45 2.21 10.74 -9.24
C ARG A 45 3.40 10.15 -8.46
N VAL A 46 3.45 8.82 -8.33
CA VAL A 46 4.56 8.14 -7.65
C VAL A 46 5.88 8.44 -8.34
N LEU A 47 5.92 8.40 -9.68
CA LEU A 47 7.12 8.68 -10.45
C LEU A 47 7.58 10.13 -10.29
N THR A 48 6.66 11.09 -10.34
CA THR A 48 6.97 12.53 -10.16
C THR A 48 7.57 12.75 -8.77
N THR A 49 6.91 12.29 -7.71
CA THR A 49 7.43 12.40 -6.35
C THR A 49 8.81 11.75 -6.19
N TYR A 50 9.02 10.58 -6.80
CA TYR A 50 10.32 9.93 -6.81
C TYR A 50 11.40 10.79 -7.48
N LEU A 51 11.13 11.36 -8.66
CA LEU A 51 12.08 12.21 -9.38
C LEU A 51 12.36 13.53 -8.63
N GLU A 52 11.36 14.09 -7.95
CA GLU A 52 11.52 15.24 -7.07
C GLU A 52 12.48 14.90 -5.90
N ILE A 53 12.33 13.74 -5.27
CA ILE A 53 13.24 13.25 -4.23
C ILE A 53 14.67 13.11 -4.80
N ILE A 54 14.83 12.53 -5.99
CA ILE A 54 16.17 12.41 -6.62
C ILE A 54 16.79 13.78 -6.90
N ALA A 55 15.98 14.76 -7.36
CA ALA A 55 16.46 16.13 -7.57
C ALA A 55 16.84 16.82 -6.25
N GLU A 56 16.08 16.62 -5.18
CA GLU A 56 16.41 17.11 -3.84
C GLU A 56 17.74 16.50 -3.33
N LEU A 57 17.91 15.18 -3.45
CA LEU A 57 19.13 14.47 -3.08
C LEU A 57 20.33 14.95 -3.89
N HIS A 58 20.13 15.19 -5.20
CA HIS A 58 21.15 15.81 -6.03
C HIS A 58 21.56 17.20 -5.52
N GLY A 59 20.59 18.07 -5.26
CA GLY A 59 20.85 19.41 -4.70
C GLY A 59 21.61 19.35 -3.36
N ARG A 60 21.35 18.34 -2.55
CA ARG A 60 22.00 18.14 -1.25
C ARG A 60 23.43 17.63 -1.36
N TYR A 61 23.72 16.72 -2.29
CA TYR A 61 24.96 15.94 -2.31
C TYR A 61 25.88 16.21 -3.50
N ALA A 62 25.40 16.76 -4.62
CA ALA A 62 26.22 16.93 -5.83
C ALA A 62 27.42 17.87 -5.65
N GLY A 63 27.33 18.85 -4.74
CA GLY A 63 28.44 19.75 -4.41
C GLY A 63 29.52 19.15 -3.51
N MET A 64 29.26 18.00 -2.87
CA MET A 64 30.19 17.39 -1.92
C MET A 64 31.39 16.73 -2.63
N SER A 65 32.55 16.77 -2.01
CA SER A 65 33.72 16.00 -2.46
C SER A 65 33.48 14.49 -2.28
N THR A 66 34.26 13.68 -2.99
CA THR A 66 34.21 12.20 -2.83
C THR A 66 34.51 11.77 -1.39
N ALA A 67 35.38 12.51 -0.67
CA ALA A 67 35.71 12.23 0.72
C ALA A 67 34.53 12.52 1.67
N GLU A 68 33.76 13.57 1.41
CA GLU A 68 32.55 13.92 2.17
C GLU A 68 31.41 12.93 1.88
N LEU A 69 31.19 12.59 0.60
CA LEU A 69 30.18 11.62 0.20
C LEU A 69 30.37 10.24 0.88
N ARG A 70 31.63 9.79 1.04
CA ARG A 70 31.96 8.54 1.74
C ARG A 70 31.63 8.56 3.24
N LYS A 71 31.48 9.76 3.84
CA LYS A 71 31.14 9.92 5.25
C LYS A 71 29.63 10.06 5.49
N VAL A 72 28.83 10.14 4.42
CA VAL A 72 27.38 10.24 4.53
C VAL A 72 26.85 8.96 5.15
N THR A 73 26.26 9.08 6.32
CA THR A 73 25.55 7.97 6.96
C THR A 73 24.13 7.91 6.43
N VAL A 74 23.73 6.75 5.92
CA VAL A 74 22.39 6.51 5.38
C VAL A 74 21.76 5.36 6.15
N GLU A 75 20.55 5.58 6.65
CA GLU A 75 19.76 4.52 7.30
C GLU A 75 19.53 3.35 6.35
N GLU A 76 19.60 2.11 6.88
CA GLU A 76 19.50 0.90 6.06
C GLU A 76 18.25 0.83 5.17
N PRO A 77 17.04 1.22 5.65
CA PRO A 77 15.84 1.19 4.83
C PRO A 77 15.77 2.29 3.75
N ASP A 78 16.58 3.35 3.85
CA ASP A 78 16.58 4.48 2.89
C ASP A 78 17.42 4.16 1.65
N ARG A 79 16.80 3.42 0.75
CA ARG A 79 17.43 3.01 -0.51
C ARG A 79 17.59 4.14 -1.52
N LEU A 80 16.80 5.21 -1.40
CA LEU A 80 16.86 6.33 -2.35
C LEU A 80 18.10 7.19 -2.08
N THR A 81 18.34 7.56 -0.83
CA THR A 81 19.54 8.31 -0.45
C THR A 81 20.80 7.48 -0.73
N ARG A 82 20.79 6.19 -0.41
CA ARG A 82 21.93 5.30 -0.71
C ARG A 82 22.24 5.30 -2.19
N TRP A 83 21.23 5.07 -3.03
CA TRP A 83 21.42 5.07 -4.49
C TRP A 83 21.96 6.42 -5.00
N ALA A 84 21.45 7.55 -4.46
CA ALA A 84 21.89 8.88 -4.90
C ALA A 84 23.35 9.14 -4.53
N VAL A 85 23.78 8.78 -3.32
CA VAL A 85 25.17 8.89 -2.88
C VAL A 85 26.08 7.99 -3.71
N ASP A 86 25.69 6.73 -3.94
CA ASP A 86 26.45 5.78 -4.76
C ASP A 86 26.58 6.26 -6.21
N TYR A 87 25.51 6.80 -6.79
CA TYR A 87 25.54 7.40 -8.13
C TYR A 87 26.58 8.52 -8.23
N LEU A 88 26.58 9.45 -7.27
CA LEU A 88 27.49 10.60 -7.24
C LEU A 88 28.94 10.20 -6.93
N LEU A 89 29.17 9.08 -6.26
CA LEU A 89 30.50 8.52 -6.04
C LEU A 89 31.07 7.86 -7.30
N LEU A 90 30.21 7.21 -8.08
CA LEU A 90 30.62 6.46 -9.29
C LEU A 90 30.74 7.35 -10.54
N ASN A 91 29.96 8.42 -10.60
CA ASN A 91 29.89 9.27 -11.78
C ASN A 91 30.60 10.62 -11.54
N LYS A 92 31.61 10.92 -12.36
CA LYS A 92 32.28 12.22 -12.31
C LYS A 92 31.40 13.36 -12.82
N ASP A 93 30.57 13.06 -13.80
CA ASP A 93 29.56 13.99 -14.32
C ASP A 93 28.36 13.97 -13.39
N ARG A 94 28.13 15.10 -12.73
CA ARG A 94 27.07 15.28 -11.74
C ARG A 94 25.92 16.11 -12.28
N ASP A 95 25.67 16.02 -13.57
CA ASP A 95 24.54 16.68 -14.21
C ASP A 95 23.21 16.08 -13.72
N LEU A 96 22.28 16.96 -13.32
CA LEU A 96 20.98 16.55 -12.78
C LEU A 96 20.15 15.76 -13.80
N ALA A 97 20.14 16.18 -15.08
CA ALA A 97 19.35 15.50 -16.09
C ALA A 97 19.84 14.07 -16.33
N LYS A 98 21.15 13.86 -16.30
CA LYS A 98 21.75 12.52 -16.38
C LYS A 98 21.42 11.67 -15.17
N MET A 99 21.46 12.23 -13.97
CA MET A 99 21.06 11.52 -12.75
C MET A 99 19.58 11.14 -12.76
N LEU A 100 18.69 12.05 -13.19
CA LEU A 100 17.25 11.76 -13.34
C LEU A 100 17.00 10.68 -14.41
N SER A 101 17.74 10.69 -15.52
CA SER A 101 17.66 9.64 -16.53
C SER A 101 18.10 8.29 -15.98
N ALA A 102 19.23 8.23 -15.28
CA ALA A 102 19.70 7.02 -14.61
C ALA A 102 18.73 6.52 -13.53
N ALA A 103 18.04 7.44 -12.84
CA ALA A 103 17.00 7.09 -11.89
C ALA A 103 15.80 6.37 -12.55
N LEU A 104 15.42 6.76 -13.78
CA LEU A 104 14.39 6.08 -14.55
C LEU A 104 14.82 4.68 -15.06
N ASP A 105 16.13 4.45 -15.16
CA ASP A 105 16.69 3.17 -15.60
C ASP A 105 16.95 2.20 -14.43
N ARG A 106 16.63 2.60 -13.18
CA ARG A 106 16.62 1.66 -12.04
C ARG A 106 15.59 0.56 -12.26
N THR A 107 15.96 -0.64 -11.87
CA THR A 107 15.16 -1.84 -12.06
C THR A 107 14.47 -2.27 -10.75
N TYR A 108 13.27 -2.81 -10.88
CA TYR A 108 12.49 -3.37 -9.78
C TYR A 108 11.84 -4.69 -10.20
N SER A 109 11.86 -5.65 -9.30
CA SER A 109 11.17 -6.93 -9.55
C SER A 109 9.67 -6.73 -9.74
N ALA A 110 9.11 -7.41 -10.72
CA ALA A 110 7.67 -7.48 -10.95
C ALA A 110 7.03 -8.74 -10.30
N SER A 111 7.76 -9.48 -9.46
CA SER A 111 7.27 -10.70 -8.81
C SER A 111 6.18 -10.40 -7.76
N PRO A 112 5.03 -11.15 -7.78
CA PRO A 112 3.96 -11.04 -6.79
C PRO A 112 4.22 -11.83 -5.50
N ALA A 113 5.38 -12.47 -5.35
CA ALA A 113 5.68 -13.35 -4.21
C ALA A 113 5.76 -12.60 -2.87
N GLU A 114 6.01 -11.29 -2.90
CA GLU A 114 6.17 -10.45 -1.72
C GLU A 114 4.82 -9.89 -1.22
N ALA A 115 4.64 -9.85 0.11
CA ALA A 115 3.54 -9.14 0.75
C ALA A 115 4.02 -7.77 1.27
N PHE A 116 3.15 -6.78 1.18
CA PHE A 116 3.44 -5.40 1.57
C PHE A 116 2.55 -4.98 2.72
N PHE A 117 3.16 -4.38 3.73
CA PHE A 117 2.42 -3.77 4.83
C PHE A 117 1.95 -2.37 4.42
N THR A 118 0.66 -2.14 4.57
CA THR A 118 0.01 -0.84 4.30
C THR A 118 -0.86 -0.45 5.50
N GLY A 119 -1.41 0.77 5.53
CA GLY A 119 -2.33 1.21 6.60
C GLY A 119 -3.56 0.30 6.78
N GLY A 120 -3.92 -0.49 5.76
CA GLY A 120 -5.01 -1.48 5.84
C GLY A 120 -4.56 -2.91 6.20
N GLY A 121 -3.29 -3.14 6.57
CA GLY A 121 -2.74 -4.44 6.91
C GLY A 121 -1.77 -5.01 5.86
N LEU A 122 -1.60 -6.33 5.86
CA LEU A 122 -0.70 -7.04 4.95
C LEU A 122 -1.41 -7.36 3.64
N HIS A 123 -0.90 -6.83 2.54
CA HIS A 123 -1.48 -7.00 1.20
C HIS A 123 -0.51 -7.64 0.22
N ARG A 124 -1.06 -8.43 -0.70
CA ARG A 124 -0.36 -8.92 -1.88
C ARG A 124 -0.94 -8.21 -3.10
N PHE A 125 -0.06 -7.75 -3.97
CA PHE A 125 -0.41 -7.06 -5.21
C PHE A 125 -0.03 -7.91 -6.40
N ASN A 126 -0.74 -7.72 -7.52
CA ASN A 126 -0.53 -8.44 -8.75
C ASN A 126 -0.33 -7.49 -9.94
N ASN A 127 0.38 -7.95 -10.96
CA ASN A 127 0.38 -7.30 -12.25
C ASN A 127 -0.92 -7.64 -13.00
N PHE A 128 -1.28 -6.79 -13.96
CA PHE A 128 -2.41 -7.06 -14.83
C PHE A 128 -2.14 -8.29 -15.74
N ARG A 129 -0.91 -8.41 -16.25
CA ARG A 129 -0.46 -9.52 -17.07
C ARG A 129 0.42 -10.45 -16.26
N ARG A 130 0.18 -11.76 -16.37
CA ARG A 130 0.95 -12.78 -15.63
C ARG A 130 2.38 -12.94 -16.17
N GLU A 131 2.59 -12.70 -17.46
CA GLU A 131 3.91 -12.74 -18.10
C GLU A 131 4.89 -11.72 -17.55
N ASP A 132 4.39 -10.65 -16.91
CA ASP A 132 5.25 -9.65 -16.27
C ASP A 132 5.86 -10.14 -14.94
N ASN A 133 5.32 -11.19 -14.33
CA ASN A 133 5.66 -11.60 -12.97
C ASN A 133 7.13 -12.02 -12.77
N GLU A 134 7.79 -12.49 -13.81
CA GLU A 134 9.19 -12.95 -13.77
C GLU A 134 10.19 -11.87 -14.22
N ARG A 135 9.70 -10.70 -14.60
CA ARG A 135 10.51 -9.60 -15.13
C ARG A 135 11.13 -8.76 -14.01
N ILE A 136 12.24 -8.11 -14.36
CA ILE A 136 12.90 -7.06 -13.55
C ILE A 136 13.06 -5.83 -14.45
N PRO A 137 11.96 -5.18 -14.85
CA PRO A 137 11.99 -4.07 -15.78
C PRO A 137 12.54 -2.79 -15.11
N THR A 138 13.01 -1.86 -15.94
CA THR A 138 13.30 -0.49 -15.53
C THR A 138 12.00 0.24 -15.17
N LEU A 139 12.10 1.36 -14.44
CA LEU A 139 10.93 2.22 -14.17
C LEU A 139 10.35 2.79 -15.47
N ARG A 140 11.21 3.12 -16.44
CA ARG A 140 10.82 3.59 -17.77
C ARG A 140 9.95 2.56 -18.52
N GLU A 141 10.38 1.31 -18.56
CA GLU A 141 9.62 0.21 -19.14
C GLU A 141 8.34 -0.05 -18.36
N SER A 142 8.42 -0.07 -17.03
CA SER A 142 7.29 -0.29 -16.14
C SER A 142 6.19 0.76 -16.32
N LEU A 143 6.56 2.02 -16.58
CA LEU A 143 5.59 3.08 -16.88
C LEU A 143 4.95 2.85 -18.25
N ARG A 144 5.78 2.63 -19.28
CA ARG A 144 5.32 2.45 -20.67
C ARG A 144 4.35 1.27 -20.81
N GLU A 145 4.63 0.18 -20.10
CA GLU A 145 3.86 -1.07 -20.17
C GLU A 145 2.84 -1.21 -19.03
N SER A 146 2.78 -0.20 -18.16
CA SER A 146 1.85 -0.15 -17.02
C SER A 146 1.99 -1.32 -16.04
N ILE A 147 3.21 -1.82 -15.79
CA ILE A 147 3.49 -2.90 -14.84
C ILE A 147 3.30 -2.38 -13.42
N ASN A 148 2.58 -3.12 -12.56
CA ASN A 148 2.16 -2.62 -11.26
C ASN A 148 3.24 -2.75 -10.17
N LEU A 149 3.83 -3.94 -10.03
CA LEU A 149 4.66 -4.29 -8.87
C LEU A 149 5.94 -3.47 -8.74
N PRO A 150 6.62 -3.06 -9.82
CA PRO A 150 7.73 -2.10 -9.73
C PRO A 150 7.31 -0.79 -9.07
N PHE A 151 6.10 -0.26 -9.36
CA PHE A 151 5.60 0.97 -8.75
C PHE A 151 5.18 0.79 -7.29
N ILE A 152 4.68 -0.38 -6.89
CA ILE A 152 4.43 -0.70 -5.48
C ILE A 152 5.76 -0.69 -4.69
N ARG A 153 6.82 -1.26 -5.25
CA ARG A 153 8.15 -1.25 -4.63
C ARG A 153 8.77 0.15 -4.60
N LEU A 154 8.62 0.90 -5.68
CA LEU A 154 9.05 2.30 -5.72
C LEU A 154 8.32 3.14 -4.67
N MET A 155 7.00 2.98 -4.53
CA MET A 155 6.22 3.67 -3.49
C MET A 155 6.71 3.32 -2.08
N ARG A 156 7.06 2.07 -1.82
CA ARG A 156 7.68 1.67 -0.55
C ARG A 156 9.01 2.40 -0.31
N ASP A 157 9.86 2.52 -1.34
CA ASP A 157 11.12 3.24 -1.21
C ASP A 157 10.89 4.74 -0.96
N VAL A 158 9.90 5.36 -1.61
CA VAL A 158 9.46 6.75 -1.36
C VAL A 158 8.98 6.93 0.09
N VAL A 159 8.14 6.03 0.58
CA VAL A 159 7.65 6.06 1.97
C VAL A 159 8.81 5.92 2.95
N ARG A 160 9.74 4.99 2.72
CA ARG A 160 10.94 4.81 3.56
C ARG A 160 11.79 6.07 3.58
N TYR A 161 12.08 6.67 2.42
CA TYR A 161 12.77 7.94 2.35
C TYR A 161 12.07 9.00 3.22
N SER A 162 10.78 9.22 3.02
CA SER A 162 10.00 10.20 3.78
C SER A 162 9.99 9.92 5.29
N THR A 163 10.03 8.64 5.68
CA THR A 163 10.04 8.22 7.09
C THR A 163 11.36 8.55 7.78
N TYR A 164 12.50 8.45 7.07
CA TYR A 164 13.83 8.60 7.67
C TYR A 164 14.49 9.97 7.41
N GLN A 165 14.08 10.69 6.37
CA GLN A 165 14.72 11.95 5.95
C GLN A 165 13.92 13.23 6.26
N ALA A 166 12.64 13.13 6.65
CA ALA A 166 11.84 14.31 6.97
C ALA A 166 12.39 15.07 8.18
N PRO A 167 12.27 16.41 8.22
CA PRO A 167 12.67 17.22 9.38
C PRO A 167 12.01 16.78 10.70
N ASN A 168 10.82 16.19 10.59
CA ASN A 168 10.11 15.51 11.66
C ASN A 168 10.14 14.00 11.42
N ASN A 169 11.34 13.44 11.34
CA ASN A 169 11.59 12.03 11.12
C ASN A 169 10.68 11.17 12.02
N SER A 170 9.61 10.63 11.45
CA SER A 170 8.64 9.83 12.21
C SER A 170 9.26 8.55 12.78
N ALA A 171 10.33 8.05 12.17
CA ALA A 171 11.06 6.91 12.69
C ALA A 171 11.84 7.28 13.97
N ALA A 172 12.46 8.47 14.03
CA ALA A 172 13.11 8.95 15.24
C ALA A 172 12.08 9.23 16.34
N LEU A 173 10.98 9.89 15.95
CA LEU A 173 9.85 10.15 16.85
C LEU A 173 9.24 8.87 17.44
N LEU A 174 9.13 7.80 16.64
CA LEU A 174 8.56 6.53 17.10
C LEU A 174 9.54 5.68 17.92
N LYS A 175 10.86 5.92 17.80
CA LYS A 175 11.89 5.25 18.59
C LYS A 175 12.04 5.82 20.00
N ASP A 176 11.69 7.09 20.20
CA ASP A 176 11.78 7.76 21.50
C ASP A 176 10.44 7.64 22.20
N ASP A 177 10.37 6.76 23.20
CA ASP A 177 9.15 6.51 23.97
C ASP A 177 8.76 7.70 24.86
N ASP A 178 9.69 8.58 25.17
CA ASP A 178 9.52 9.74 26.05
C ASP A 178 9.21 11.05 25.28
N ASP A 179 9.28 11.05 23.93
CA ASP A 179 8.96 12.22 23.14
C ASP A 179 7.44 12.51 23.20
N PRO A 180 7.02 13.67 23.74
CA PRO A 180 5.59 14.01 23.87
C PRO A 180 4.86 14.10 22.53
N ARG A 181 5.58 14.39 21.43
CA ARG A 181 5.03 14.44 20.07
C ARG A 181 4.66 13.04 19.55
N ARG A 182 5.28 11.97 20.09
CA ARG A 182 4.98 10.60 19.74
C ARG A 182 3.53 10.24 20.04
N GLN A 183 3.05 10.62 21.21
CA GLN A 183 1.67 10.34 21.61
C GLN A 183 0.65 11.12 20.76
N GLU A 184 0.94 12.39 20.46
CA GLU A 184 0.13 13.20 19.56
C GLU A 184 0.09 12.59 18.15
N TYR A 185 1.23 12.19 17.59
CA TYR A 185 1.34 11.53 16.28
C TYR A 185 0.54 10.22 16.23
N LEU A 186 0.68 9.36 17.26
CA LEU A 186 -0.05 8.11 17.34
C LEU A 186 -1.55 8.32 17.50
N SER A 187 -1.98 9.32 18.29
CA SER A 187 -3.39 9.67 18.44
C SER A 187 -4.01 10.16 17.14
N GLN A 188 -3.34 11.07 16.43
CA GLN A 188 -3.81 11.56 15.12
C GLN A 188 -3.94 10.44 14.10
N PHE A 189 -3.00 9.50 14.09
CA PHE A 189 -3.05 8.33 13.22
C PHE A 189 -4.19 7.39 13.63
N ALA A 190 -4.29 7.05 14.91
CA ALA A 190 -5.32 6.17 15.44
C ALA A 190 -6.73 6.75 15.25
N ASP A 191 -6.93 8.03 15.50
CA ASP A 191 -8.22 8.70 15.35
C ASP A 191 -8.65 8.75 13.88
N ARG A 192 -7.72 9.05 12.97
CA ARG A 192 -8.03 9.16 11.54
C ARG A 192 -8.33 7.81 10.90
N GLU A 193 -7.46 6.83 11.08
CA GLU A 193 -7.60 5.49 10.52
C GLU A 193 -8.65 4.67 11.30
N GLY A 194 -8.63 4.77 12.62
CA GLY A 194 -9.56 4.08 13.50
C GLY A 194 -11.00 4.51 13.28
N THR A 195 -11.27 5.80 13.13
CA THR A 195 -12.63 6.31 12.85
C THR A 195 -13.16 5.79 11.52
N VAL A 196 -12.35 5.81 10.46
CA VAL A 196 -12.75 5.28 9.15
C VAL A 196 -13.02 3.78 9.22
N PHE A 197 -12.14 3.02 9.90
CA PHE A 197 -12.30 1.58 10.08
C PHE A 197 -13.56 1.24 10.91
N LEU A 198 -13.74 1.90 12.05
CA LEU A 198 -14.89 1.70 12.93
C LEU A 198 -16.21 2.05 12.26
N LEU A 199 -16.26 3.15 11.48
CA LEU A 199 -17.43 3.52 10.70
C LEU A 199 -17.79 2.47 9.64
N ARG A 200 -16.78 1.93 8.94
CA ARG A 200 -16.98 0.85 7.96
C ARG A 200 -17.46 -0.43 8.64
N PHE A 201 -16.82 -0.80 9.73
CA PHE A 201 -17.19 -1.94 10.55
C PHE A 201 -18.62 -1.80 11.06
N TRP A 202 -18.93 -0.66 11.69
CA TRP A 202 -20.28 -0.38 12.20
C TRP A 202 -21.34 -0.44 11.09
N LYS A 203 -21.11 0.20 9.94
CA LYS A 203 -22.03 0.15 8.78
C LYS A 203 -22.25 -1.27 8.26
N ARG A 204 -21.23 -2.12 8.34
CA ARG A 204 -21.32 -3.52 7.89
C ARG A 204 -22.19 -4.39 8.81
N TYR A 205 -22.20 -4.09 10.11
CA TYR A 205 -22.85 -4.94 11.12
C TYR A 205 -24.05 -4.29 11.82
N LYS A 206 -24.29 -2.99 11.67
CA LYS A 206 -25.46 -2.33 12.24
C LYS A 206 -26.75 -2.93 11.70
N ASP A 207 -27.80 -2.89 12.49
CA ASP A 207 -29.16 -3.34 12.16
C ASP A 207 -29.25 -4.85 11.79
N LYS A 208 -28.20 -5.64 12.03
CA LYS A 208 -28.17 -7.07 11.80
C LYS A 208 -28.40 -7.86 13.08
N THR A 209 -29.11 -8.96 12.99
CA THR A 209 -29.26 -9.96 14.06
C THR A 209 -27.92 -10.64 14.34
N THR A 210 -27.81 -11.36 15.45
CA THR A 210 -26.59 -12.09 15.82
C THR A 210 -26.18 -13.10 14.75
N GLN A 211 -27.14 -13.81 14.16
CA GLN A 211 -26.88 -14.77 13.08
C GLN A 211 -26.36 -14.07 11.81
N GLU A 212 -27.04 -13.03 11.36
CA GLU A 212 -26.63 -12.26 10.18
C GLU A 212 -25.24 -11.61 10.35
N ARG A 213 -24.86 -11.23 11.58
CA ARG A 213 -23.51 -10.75 11.89
C ARG A 213 -22.47 -11.84 11.75
N LEU A 214 -22.79 -13.04 12.26
CA LEU A 214 -21.90 -14.20 12.11
C LEU A 214 -21.71 -14.56 10.64
N ASP A 215 -22.77 -14.67 9.86
CA ASP A 215 -22.74 -14.95 8.44
C ASP A 215 -21.91 -13.90 7.68
N THR A 216 -22.17 -12.61 7.95
CA THR A 216 -21.40 -11.50 7.36
C THR A 216 -19.90 -11.54 7.71
N PHE A 217 -19.57 -12.03 8.90
CA PHE A 217 -18.18 -12.19 9.32
C PHE A 217 -17.52 -13.37 8.62
N LEU A 218 -18.21 -14.51 8.56
CA LEU A 218 -17.72 -15.73 7.92
C LEU A 218 -17.47 -15.52 6.42
N ASP A 219 -18.40 -14.86 5.71
CA ASP A 219 -18.23 -14.47 4.30
C ASP A 219 -16.94 -13.68 4.07
N GLY A 220 -16.63 -12.78 5.00
CA GLY A 220 -15.44 -11.93 4.91
C GLY A 220 -14.11 -12.64 5.11
N ILE A 221 -14.09 -13.82 5.74
CA ILE A 221 -12.87 -14.57 6.05
C ILE A 221 -12.62 -15.72 5.07
N HIS A 222 -13.49 -15.96 4.11
CA HIS A 222 -13.43 -17.14 3.22
C HIS A 222 -13.29 -18.43 4.04
N PRO A 223 -14.39 -18.99 4.55
CA PRO A 223 -14.37 -20.03 5.57
C PRO A 223 -13.67 -21.30 5.09
N THR A 224 -12.62 -21.68 5.80
CA THR A 224 -11.94 -22.98 5.70
C THR A 224 -12.15 -23.73 7.02
N ALA A 225 -12.00 -25.05 7.04
CA ALA A 225 -12.18 -25.85 8.26
C ALA A 225 -11.31 -25.33 9.44
N ILE A 226 -10.07 -24.90 9.18
CA ILE A 226 -9.17 -24.32 10.19
C ILE A 226 -9.67 -22.97 10.69
N ARG A 227 -10.12 -22.09 9.81
CA ARG A 227 -10.64 -20.77 10.19
C ARG A 227 -11.94 -20.91 10.97
N LEU A 228 -12.82 -21.80 10.56
CA LEU A 228 -14.07 -22.11 11.26
C LEU A 228 -13.78 -22.71 12.66
N ALA A 229 -12.78 -23.57 12.79
CA ALA A 229 -12.36 -24.11 14.07
C ALA A 229 -11.91 -22.99 15.02
N ALA A 230 -11.07 -22.06 14.55
CA ALA A 230 -10.62 -20.93 15.34
C ALA A 230 -11.77 -19.98 15.72
N VAL A 231 -12.69 -19.69 14.79
CA VAL A 231 -13.87 -18.86 15.07
C VAL A 231 -14.80 -19.50 16.10
N HIS A 232 -15.10 -20.81 15.93
CA HIS A 232 -15.94 -21.54 16.88
C HIS A 232 -15.35 -21.52 18.28
N ARG A 233 -14.04 -21.79 18.40
CA ARG A 233 -13.34 -21.75 19.68
C ARG A 233 -13.45 -20.39 20.38
N TYR A 234 -13.31 -19.31 19.62
CA TYR A 234 -13.44 -17.96 20.16
C TYR A 234 -14.87 -17.64 20.62
N LEU A 235 -15.89 -18.07 19.85
CA LEU A 235 -17.29 -17.78 20.16
C LEU A 235 -17.86 -18.69 21.27
N LEU A 236 -17.47 -19.95 21.27
CA LEU A 236 -17.99 -21.01 22.15
C LEU A 236 -16.87 -21.82 22.81
N PRO A 237 -16.06 -21.20 23.67
CA PRO A 237 -14.85 -21.83 24.23
C PRO A 237 -15.10 -23.10 25.06
N GLY A 238 -16.34 -23.32 25.53
CA GLY A 238 -16.73 -24.50 26.32
C GLY A 238 -17.58 -25.53 25.57
N ALA A 239 -17.75 -25.36 24.24
CA ALA A 239 -18.60 -26.26 23.47
C ALA A 239 -17.98 -27.65 23.33
N ASP A 240 -18.83 -28.68 23.30
CA ASP A 240 -18.42 -30.03 23.05
C ASP A 240 -18.05 -30.31 21.58
N GLN A 241 -17.45 -31.46 21.32
CA GLN A 241 -17.02 -31.85 19.98
C GLN A 241 -18.21 -31.97 19.01
N ALA A 242 -19.39 -32.36 19.46
CA ALA A 242 -20.55 -32.52 18.58
C ALA A 242 -21.03 -31.16 18.09
N THR A 243 -21.13 -30.15 18.95
CA THR A 243 -21.45 -28.76 18.60
C THR A 243 -20.39 -28.16 17.66
N PHE A 244 -19.12 -28.43 17.92
CA PHE A 244 -18.03 -28.02 17.03
C PHE A 244 -18.15 -28.62 15.63
N ASN A 245 -18.37 -29.92 15.55
CA ASN A 245 -18.51 -30.61 14.27
C ASN A 245 -19.69 -30.08 13.46
N ALA A 246 -20.84 -29.85 14.12
CA ALA A 246 -22.01 -29.29 13.50
C ALA A 246 -21.75 -27.87 12.94
N PHE A 247 -21.09 -27.01 13.73
CA PHE A 247 -20.74 -25.64 13.31
C PHE A 247 -19.82 -25.66 12.08
N VAL A 248 -18.73 -26.43 12.10
CA VAL A 248 -17.77 -26.48 10.98
C VAL A 248 -18.42 -27.01 9.71
N ARG A 249 -19.27 -28.05 9.82
CA ARG A 249 -19.98 -28.61 8.66
C ARG A 249 -21.02 -27.65 8.08
N ALA A 250 -21.72 -26.91 8.93
CA ALA A 250 -22.78 -25.98 8.51
C ALA A 250 -22.24 -24.75 7.76
N HIS A 251 -21.01 -24.32 8.06
CA HIS A 251 -20.46 -23.07 7.50
C HIS A 251 -19.34 -23.29 6.48
N LEU A 252 -19.06 -24.53 6.08
CA LEU A 252 -18.05 -24.81 5.06
C LEU A 252 -18.68 -24.67 3.65
N GLU A 253 -18.27 -23.65 2.89
CA GLU A 253 -18.91 -23.25 1.62
C GLU A 253 -18.66 -24.19 0.42
N GLU A 254 -17.64 -25.07 0.46
CA GLU A 254 -17.33 -25.90 -0.72
C GLU A 254 -17.86 -27.34 -0.61
N PRO A 255 -18.73 -27.78 -1.55
CA PRO A 255 -19.19 -29.17 -1.59
C PRO A 255 -18.06 -30.20 -1.72
N LYS A 256 -16.94 -29.83 -2.39
CA LYS A 256 -15.74 -30.68 -2.53
C LYS A 256 -14.92 -30.72 -1.22
N ALA A 257 -14.90 -29.65 -0.45
CA ALA A 257 -14.22 -29.61 0.84
C ALA A 257 -14.97 -30.38 1.93
N THR A 258 -16.31 -30.47 1.82
CA THR A 258 -17.14 -31.24 2.76
C THR A 258 -16.90 -32.73 2.61
N SER A 259 -16.65 -33.24 1.38
CA SER A 259 -16.36 -34.66 1.12
C SER A 259 -14.98 -35.13 1.66
N THR A 260 -14.06 -34.19 1.89
CA THR A 260 -12.73 -34.45 2.47
C THR A 260 -12.67 -34.23 3.98
N LEU A 261 -13.76 -33.71 4.59
CA LEU A 261 -13.83 -33.42 6.02
C LEU A 261 -14.30 -34.68 6.79
N THR A 262 -13.37 -35.55 7.06
CA THR A 262 -13.62 -36.78 7.82
C THR A 262 -13.81 -36.47 9.31
N ASP A 263 -14.52 -37.39 10.04
CA ASP A 263 -14.69 -37.26 11.49
C ASP A 263 -13.35 -37.25 12.25
N LYS A 264 -12.38 -38.00 11.73
CA LYS A 264 -11.00 -37.97 12.26
C LYS A 264 -10.40 -36.57 12.13
N ARG A 265 -10.55 -35.92 10.94
CA ARG A 265 -10.03 -34.57 10.71
C ARG A 265 -10.70 -33.53 11.61
N LEU A 266 -12.00 -33.67 11.84
CA LEU A 266 -12.74 -32.82 12.77
C LEU A 266 -12.29 -33.01 14.22
N ALA A 267 -12.04 -34.24 14.65
CA ALA A 267 -11.50 -34.55 15.97
C ALA A 267 -10.09 -33.94 16.15
N ASP A 268 -9.21 -34.06 15.16
CA ASP A 268 -7.87 -33.46 15.19
C ASP A 268 -7.95 -31.92 15.27
N LEU A 269 -8.88 -31.29 14.53
CA LEU A 269 -9.11 -29.85 14.58
C LEU A 269 -9.67 -29.41 15.95
N TYR A 270 -10.61 -30.16 16.51
CA TYR A 270 -11.15 -29.88 17.83
C TYR A 270 -10.07 -29.94 18.91
N GLN A 271 -9.21 -30.96 18.87
CA GLN A 271 -8.08 -31.09 19.80
C GLN A 271 -7.05 -29.96 19.61
N SER A 272 -6.72 -29.61 18.37
CA SER A 272 -5.72 -28.58 18.07
C SER A 272 -6.17 -27.17 18.46
N TYR A 273 -7.45 -26.88 18.33
CA TYR A 273 -8.06 -25.59 18.67
C TYR A 273 -8.95 -25.64 19.91
N GLY A 274 -9.12 -26.79 20.43
CA GLY A 274 -9.82 -27.03 21.69
C GLY A 274 -8.97 -26.87 22.87
#